data_da6da628bfcf350813482892f2bde8d8
#
_entry.id   da6da628bfcf350813482892f2bde8d8
#
_cell.length_a   1.000
_cell.length_b   1.000
_cell.length_c   1.000
_cell.angle_alpha   90.00
_cell.angle_beta   90.00
_cell.angle_gamma   90.00
#
_symmetry.space_group_name_H-M   'P 1'
#
loop_
_entity.id
_entity.type
_entity.pdbx_description
1 polymer ?
#
loop_
_entity_poly.entity_id
_entity_poly.type
_entity_poly.pdbx_seq_one_letter_code
_entity_poly.pdbx_strand_id
1 'polypeptide(L)'
;MKKKTILMIIKNKNTIRLFFIFVIMFIYALSLAYPQKINKDLNYVSVQLNEEGLTRKQITEALENEKLKNHNLPMVTAWNKNMKSDIYSCEVNNIKKYKEKFKKSHADVFEVYGNYNDVIPINLIDGSYVSCEDDKSCIIDKKTAYELFGTVYASDNNILMDDKVYTVRGVADINLQFIMYMSQDKKTEFKNLEFKNYDVERGSELVGDFLVQNNLSDDYVCVENGFYGKLAEKFSYLPGQILALFMIFQSSKLFFGNFKFKYDTVIYAIIYILFIYLLLKITKFQLYLPSRIIPTKWSDFEFWINKYKDLKSSVEEITYLMPTVKNVIVMKYIRKSVVCTILSTIAFEKMIINNRRIAIWLYADKNHILKKIVLSNSSIIISALIIKFIMIHRKFYFDMPVFYWIILPVFFSFIAFDRFAHERT
;
A
#
# COMPACT_ATOMS: atom_id res chain seq x y z
N MET A 1 -39.94 -16.85 -7.87
CA MET A 1 -39.00 -17.62 -8.69
C MET A 1 -37.52 -17.39 -8.30
N LYS A 2 -37.02 -16.17 -8.18
CA LYS A 2 -35.58 -15.88 -7.89
C LYS A 2 -35.02 -16.50 -6.60
N LYS A 3 -35.77 -16.57 -5.49
CA LYS A 3 -35.30 -17.18 -4.22
C LYS A 3 -35.09 -18.70 -4.30
N LYS A 4 -35.95 -19.43 -5.02
CA LYS A 4 -35.80 -20.90 -5.21
C LYS A 4 -34.59 -21.24 -6.08
N THR A 5 -34.30 -20.44 -7.09
CA THR A 5 -33.13 -20.64 -7.98
C THR A 5 -31.81 -20.42 -7.25
N ILE A 6 -31.71 -19.39 -6.41
CA ILE A 6 -30.51 -19.12 -5.58
C ILE A 6 -30.30 -20.25 -4.56
N LEU A 7 -31.35 -20.73 -3.90
CA LEU A 7 -31.26 -21.87 -2.97
C LEU A 7 -30.88 -23.19 -3.67
N MET A 8 -31.27 -23.40 -4.93
CA MET A 8 -30.88 -24.56 -5.73
C MET A 8 -29.41 -24.52 -6.15
N ILE A 9 -28.88 -23.33 -6.45
CA ILE A 9 -27.46 -23.09 -6.77
C ILE A 9 -26.58 -23.37 -5.55
N ILE A 10 -27.01 -22.94 -4.36
CA ILE A 10 -26.25 -23.14 -3.11
C ILE A 10 -26.23 -24.62 -2.68
N LYS A 11 -27.19 -25.43 -3.06
CA LYS A 11 -27.26 -26.86 -2.74
C LYS A 11 -26.23 -27.73 -3.48
N ASN A 12 -25.60 -27.20 -4.54
CA ASN A 12 -24.57 -27.92 -5.27
C ASN A 12 -23.20 -27.75 -4.57
N LYS A 13 -22.67 -28.84 -3.99
CA LYS A 13 -21.35 -28.87 -3.29
C LYS A 13 -20.19 -28.26 -4.12
N ASN A 14 -20.27 -28.38 -5.43
CA ASN A 14 -19.23 -27.84 -6.33
C ASN A 14 -19.30 -26.32 -6.42
N THR A 15 -20.50 -25.74 -6.47
CA THR A 15 -20.70 -24.27 -6.48
C THR A 15 -20.20 -23.63 -5.20
N ILE A 16 -20.42 -24.29 -4.06
CA ILE A 16 -19.93 -23.83 -2.75
C ILE A 16 -18.38 -23.82 -2.75
N ARG A 17 -17.73 -24.85 -3.28
CA ARG A 17 -16.26 -24.92 -3.35
C ARG A 17 -15.68 -23.84 -4.25
N LEU A 18 -16.27 -23.59 -5.41
CA LEU A 18 -15.85 -22.54 -6.31
C LEU A 18 -16.01 -21.16 -5.70
N PHE A 19 -17.09 -20.95 -4.95
CA PHE A 19 -17.29 -19.70 -4.19
C PHE A 19 -16.20 -19.50 -3.12
N PHE A 20 -15.83 -20.53 -2.38
CA PHE A 20 -14.73 -20.46 -1.41
C PHE A 20 -13.39 -20.15 -2.06
N ILE A 21 -13.08 -20.77 -3.20
CA ILE A 21 -11.86 -20.45 -3.97
C ILE A 21 -11.86 -18.98 -4.38
N PHE A 22 -12.99 -18.47 -4.89
CA PHE A 22 -13.12 -17.06 -5.25
C PHE A 22 -12.87 -16.13 -4.05
N VAL A 23 -13.45 -16.42 -2.90
CA VAL A 23 -13.26 -15.63 -1.67
C VAL A 23 -11.79 -15.65 -1.22
N ILE A 24 -11.14 -16.80 -1.23
CA ILE A 24 -9.71 -16.92 -0.89
C ILE A 24 -8.86 -16.11 -1.87
N MET A 25 -9.10 -16.22 -3.16
CA MET A 25 -8.41 -15.44 -4.19
C MET A 25 -8.61 -13.94 -4.00
N PHE A 26 -9.83 -13.53 -3.65
CA PHE A 26 -10.15 -12.12 -3.41
C PHE A 26 -9.42 -11.56 -2.19
N ILE A 27 -9.41 -12.31 -1.07
CA ILE A 27 -8.68 -11.92 0.15
C ILE A 27 -7.17 -11.84 -0.15
N TYR A 28 -6.63 -12.82 -0.88
CA TYR A 28 -5.22 -12.81 -1.26
C TYR A 28 -4.89 -11.66 -2.22
N ALA A 29 -5.79 -11.31 -3.14
CA ALA A 29 -5.64 -10.12 -3.99
C ALA A 29 -5.58 -8.83 -3.18
N LEU A 30 -6.44 -8.69 -2.18
CA LEU A 30 -6.44 -7.54 -1.28
C LEU A 30 -5.13 -7.44 -0.49
N SER A 31 -4.59 -8.57 0.00
CA SER A 31 -3.32 -8.58 0.73
C SER A 31 -2.16 -8.00 -0.10
N LEU A 32 -2.15 -8.25 -1.41
CA LEU A 32 -1.15 -7.75 -2.35
C LEU A 32 -1.43 -6.31 -2.80
N ALA A 33 -2.70 -5.93 -2.94
CA ALA A 33 -3.08 -4.63 -3.49
C ALA A 33 -2.83 -3.47 -2.51
N TYR A 34 -3.03 -3.68 -1.21
CA TYR A 34 -2.82 -2.62 -0.21
C TYR A 34 -1.36 -2.14 -0.13
N PRO A 35 -0.34 -3.02 -0.04
CA PRO A 35 1.05 -2.57 -0.04
C PRO A 35 1.46 -1.89 -1.36
N GLN A 36 1.01 -2.41 -2.50
CA GLN A 36 1.29 -1.79 -3.80
C GLN A 36 0.75 -0.37 -3.89
N LYS A 37 -0.41 -0.12 -3.30
CA LYS A 37 -0.97 1.23 -3.21
C LYS A 37 -0.10 2.16 -2.36
N ILE A 38 0.46 1.66 -1.25
CA ILE A 38 1.43 2.43 -0.45
C ILE A 38 2.67 2.74 -1.28
N ASN A 39 3.27 1.72 -1.89
CA ASN A 39 4.51 1.87 -2.65
C ASN A 39 4.39 2.83 -3.84
N LYS A 40 3.21 2.95 -4.42
CA LYS A 40 2.98 3.77 -5.62
C LYS A 40 2.49 5.18 -5.30
N ASP A 41 1.55 5.31 -4.37
CA ASP A 41 0.88 6.58 -4.09
C ASP A 41 1.41 7.27 -2.83
N LEU A 42 1.96 6.50 -1.89
CA LEU A 42 2.31 6.96 -0.55
C LEU A 42 3.77 6.67 -0.19
N ASN A 43 4.63 6.57 -1.22
CA ASN A 43 6.07 6.38 -1.03
C ASN A 43 6.73 7.73 -0.70
N TYR A 44 6.68 8.09 0.57
CA TYR A 44 7.24 9.29 1.13
C TYR A 44 8.10 8.97 2.35
N VAL A 45 9.03 9.86 2.62
CA VAL A 45 9.71 10.00 3.90
C VAL A 45 9.16 11.24 4.56
N SER A 46 8.41 11.05 5.64
CA SER A 46 7.83 12.14 6.44
C SER A 46 8.77 12.48 7.56
N VAL A 47 9.12 13.73 7.71
CA VAL A 47 10.00 14.27 8.76
C VAL A 47 9.24 15.26 9.61
N GLN A 48 9.38 15.15 10.91
CA GLN A 48 8.92 16.13 11.87
C GLN A 48 10.12 16.66 12.65
N LEU A 49 10.32 17.96 12.59
CA LEU A 49 11.36 18.66 13.35
C LEU A 49 10.89 18.87 14.79
N ASN A 50 11.77 18.56 15.76
CA ASN A 50 11.45 18.67 17.18
C ASN A 50 11.66 20.11 17.69
N GLU A 51 12.66 20.79 17.14
CA GLU A 51 13.04 22.15 17.52
C GLU A 51 12.39 23.23 16.62
N GLU A 52 13.21 24.14 16.09
CA GLU A 52 12.77 25.22 15.20
C GLU A 52 12.36 24.68 13.84
N GLY A 53 11.33 25.31 13.24
CA GLY A 53 10.90 24.99 11.89
C GLY A 53 11.85 25.57 10.84
N LEU A 54 11.73 25.05 9.61
CA LEU A 54 12.51 25.56 8.47
C LEU A 54 11.73 26.61 7.70
N THR A 55 12.36 27.73 7.41
CA THR A 55 11.78 28.74 6.55
C THR A 55 11.83 28.34 5.08
N ARG A 56 10.91 28.89 4.28
CA ARG A 56 10.91 28.71 2.81
C ARG A 56 12.29 29.00 2.20
N LYS A 57 12.99 30.02 2.69
CA LYS A 57 14.31 30.42 2.18
C LYS A 57 15.34 29.31 2.39
N GLN A 58 15.43 28.76 3.61
CA GLN A 58 16.36 27.68 3.94
C GLN A 58 16.11 26.43 3.07
N ILE A 59 14.83 26.07 2.89
CA ILE A 59 14.46 24.92 2.04
C ILE A 59 14.87 25.14 0.58
N THR A 60 14.62 26.35 0.04
CA THR A 60 14.98 26.67 -1.34
C THR A 60 16.50 26.66 -1.55
N GLU A 61 17.27 27.25 -0.65
CA GLU A 61 18.74 27.26 -0.70
C GLU A 61 19.31 25.84 -0.61
N ALA A 62 18.77 24.99 0.24
CA ALA A 62 19.18 23.61 0.33
C ALA A 62 18.90 22.81 -0.97
N LEU A 63 17.75 23.02 -1.59
CA LEU A 63 17.42 22.41 -2.87
C LEU A 63 18.33 22.89 -4.02
N GLU A 64 18.70 24.17 -4.04
CA GLU A 64 19.63 24.73 -4.99
C GLU A 64 21.05 24.16 -4.81
N ASN A 65 21.50 24.02 -3.56
CA ASN A 65 22.79 23.38 -3.24
C ASN A 65 22.85 21.92 -3.74
N GLU A 66 21.79 21.13 -3.51
CA GLU A 66 21.74 19.76 -4.01
C GLU A 66 21.72 19.69 -5.55
N LYS A 67 21.04 20.64 -6.20
CA LYS A 67 21.03 20.76 -7.67
C LYS A 67 22.43 21.02 -8.23
N LEU A 68 23.22 21.86 -7.57
CA LEU A 68 24.59 22.14 -7.97
C LEU A 68 25.51 20.92 -7.82
N LYS A 69 25.22 20.02 -6.88
CA LYS A 69 25.96 18.76 -6.69
C LYS A 69 25.56 17.67 -7.69
N ASN A 70 24.67 17.93 -8.66
CA ASN A 70 24.11 16.94 -9.61
C ASN A 70 23.45 15.74 -8.93
N HIS A 71 22.95 15.87 -7.73
CA HIS A 71 22.19 14.85 -7.06
C HIS A 71 20.76 14.80 -7.60
N ASN A 72 20.15 13.61 -7.59
CA ASN A 72 18.73 13.48 -7.86
C ASN A 72 17.95 14.25 -6.78
N LEU A 73 17.37 15.39 -7.20
CA LEU A 73 16.65 16.27 -6.30
C LEU A 73 15.41 15.58 -5.75
N PRO A 74 15.27 15.51 -4.43
CA PRO A 74 14.03 15.12 -3.82
C PRO A 74 12.95 16.18 -4.09
N MET A 75 11.72 15.75 -4.30
CA MET A 75 10.60 16.66 -4.20
C MET A 75 10.29 16.85 -2.72
N VAL A 76 10.48 18.08 -2.22
CA VAL A 76 10.23 18.42 -0.84
C VAL A 76 8.97 19.28 -0.75
N THR A 77 8.05 18.90 0.12
CA THR A 77 6.89 19.70 0.51
C THR A 77 6.97 19.98 2.01
N ALA A 78 6.93 21.25 2.39
CA ALA A 78 6.91 21.66 3.78
C ALA A 78 5.50 22.09 4.18
N TRP A 79 5.13 21.83 5.44
CA TRP A 79 3.79 22.15 5.90
C TRP A 79 3.68 22.25 7.41
N ASN A 80 2.70 23.03 7.85
CA ASN A 80 2.27 23.11 9.24
C ASN A 80 0.79 22.78 9.35
N LYS A 81 0.42 22.22 10.49
CA LYS A 81 -0.97 22.08 10.90
C LYS A 81 -1.22 23.03 12.06
N ASN A 82 -2.05 24.04 11.85
CA ASN A 82 -2.51 24.94 12.89
C ASN A 82 -3.79 24.41 13.53
N MET A 83 -4.08 24.90 14.75
CA MET A 83 -5.30 24.54 15.45
C MET A 83 -6.53 24.91 14.62
N LYS A 84 -7.66 24.26 14.91
CA LYS A 84 -8.93 24.55 14.25
C LYS A 84 -9.26 26.03 14.31
N SER A 85 -9.40 26.64 13.14
CA SER A 85 -9.83 28.02 12.98
C SER A 85 -11.30 28.09 12.55
N ASP A 86 -11.92 29.20 12.88
CA ASP A 86 -13.25 29.55 12.43
C ASP A 86 -13.18 30.06 11.00
N ILE A 87 -13.92 29.40 10.12
CA ILE A 87 -14.01 29.74 8.71
C ILE A 87 -15.44 30.18 8.41
N TYR A 88 -15.57 31.28 7.68
CA TYR A 88 -16.86 31.86 7.33
C TYR A 88 -17.04 31.91 5.81
N SER A 89 -18.26 31.60 5.33
CA SER A 89 -18.62 31.90 3.93
C SER A 89 -18.70 33.44 3.78
N CYS A 90 -18.12 33.99 2.72
CA CYS A 90 -18.22 35.45 2.50
C CYS A 90 -18.48 35.80 1.03
N GLU A 91 -19.15 36.93 0.79
CA GLU A 91 -19.21 37.62 -0.49
C GLU A 91 -18.18 38.75 -0.49
N VAL A 92 -17.38 38.85 -1.55
CA VAL A 92 -16.22 39.77 -1.66
C VAL A 92 -16.53 41.23 -1.29
N ASN A 93 -17.76 41.67 -1.48
CA ASN A 93 -18.13 43.06 -1.34
C ASN A 93 -18.56 43.50 0.09
N ASN A 94 -18.66 42.60 1.08
CA ASN A 94 -19.29 42.91 2.37
C ASN A 94 -18.52 42.39 3.61
N ILE A 95 -17.20 42.32 3.57
CA ILE A 95 -16.34 41.64 4.56
C ILE A 95 -16.47 42.15 6.00
N LYS A 96 -16.67 43.44 6.19
CA LYS A 96 -16.60 44.04 7.56
C LYS A 96 -17.94 44.20 8.27
N LYS A 97 -19.07 44.10 7.58
CA LYS A 97 -20.36 44.55 8.14
C LYS A 97 -21.29 43.47 8.68
N TYR A 98 -21.04 42.17 8.38
CA TYR A 98 -22.04 41.11 8.64
C TYR A 98 -21.47 39.73 9.04
N LYS A 99 -20.40 39.68 9.90
CA LYS A 99 -19.87 38.37 10.39
C LYS A 99 -20.97 37.46 11.00
N GLU A 100 -22.01 38.03 11.59
CA GLU A 100 -23.12 37.29 12.22
C GLU A 100 -24.09 36.62 11.23
N LYS A 101 -24.05 37.00 9.95
CA LYS A 101 -24.91 36.41 8.90
C LYS A 101 -24.23 35.32 8.09
N PHE A 102 -22.94 35.09 8.27
CA PHE A 102 -22.19 34.11 7.49
C PHE A 102 -22.31 32.73 8.13
N LYS A 103 -22.43 31.70 7.27
CA LYS A 103 -22.29 30.32 7.71
C LYS A 103 -20.89 30.08 8.19
N LYS A 104 -20.75 29.32 9.27
CA LYS A 104 -19.49 29.06 9.95
C LYS A 104 -19.19 27.56 9.93
N SER A 105 -17.90 27.25 9.76
CA SER A 105 -17.35 25.90 9.96
C SER A 105 -16.08 25.99 10.79
N HIS A 106 -15.75 24.90 11.50
CA HIS A 106 -14.48 24.74 12.21
C HIS A 106 -13.64 23.71 11.47
N ALA A 107 -12.45 24.11 11.01
CA ALA A 107 -11.58 23.21 10.27
C ALA A 107 -10.12 23.32 10.71
N ASP A 108 -9.40 22.20 10.60
CA ASP A 108 -7.94 22.18 10.74
C ASP A 108 -7.32 22.97 9.58
N VAL A 109 -6.36 23.83 9.86
CA VAL A 109 -5.71 24.69 8.88
C VAL A 109 -4.35 24.11 8.53
N PHE A 110 -4.13 23.84 7.24
CA PHE A 110 -2.84 23.39 6.72
C PHE A 110 -2.22 24.50 5.88
N GLU A 111 -1.11 24.99 6.34
CA GLU A 111 -0.26 25.94 5.61
C GLU A 111 0.82 25.13 4.88
N VAL A 112 0.90 25.23 3.57
CA VAL A 112 1.72 24.37 2.72
C VAL A 112 2.68 25.18 1.87
N TYR A 113 3.90 24.68 1.71
CA TYR A 113 4.87 25.11 0.70
C TYR A 113 5.28 23.89 -0.13
N GLY A 114 4.77 23.80 -1.34
CA GLY A 114 4.99 22.65 -2.24
C GLY A 114 3.68 22.07 -2.78
N ASN A 115 3.51 20.75 -2.75
CA ASN A 115 2.35 20.09 -3.35
C ASN A 115 1.36 19.62 -2.27
N TYR A 116 0.11 20.03 -2.34
CA TYR A 116 -0.96 19.65 -1.42
C TYR A 116 -1.15 18.13 -1.30
N ASN A 117 -1.02 17.38 -2.40
CA ASN A 117 -1.14 15.93 -2.40
C ASN A 117 -0.04 15.22 -1.59
N ASP A 118 1.08 15.90 -1.36
CA ASP A 118 2.16 15.36 -0.56
C ASP A 118 1.88 15.49 0.93
N VAL A 119 0.97 16.39 1.34
CA VAL A 119 0.50 16.56 2.73
C VAL A 119 -0.67 15.61 3.01
N ILE A 120 -1.74 15.72 2.24
CA ILE A 120 -2.92 14.86 2.31
C ILE A 120 -3.21 14.33 0.89
N PRO A 121 -3.24 13.01 0.69
CA PRO A 121 -3.60 12.44 -0.61
C PRO A 121 -5.09 12.70 -0.88
N ILE A 122 -5.39 13.72 -1.69
CA ILE A 122 -6.74 14.17 -2.01
C ILE A 122 -7.14 13.81 -3.45
N ASN A 123 -8.41 13.45 -3.62
CA ASN A 123 -9.08 13.48 -4.91
C ASN A 123 -10.09 14.61 -4.86
N LEU A 124 -10.17 15.43 -5.89
CA LEU A 124 -11.15 16.51 -5.97
C LEU A 124 -12.50 15.97 -6.44
N ILE A 125 -13.59 16.46 -5.82
CA ILE A 125 -14.96 16.28 -6.28
C ILE A 125 -15.32 17.43 -7.24
N ASP A 126 -14.80 18.64 -6.94
CA ASP A 126 -15.13 19.87 -7.64
C ASP A 126 -13.88 20.73 -7.77
N GLY A 127 -13.79 21.52 -8.82
CA GLY A 127 -12.72 22.48 -9.06
C GLY A 127 -11.39 21.88 -9.51
N SER A 128 -10.30 22.55 -9.19
CA SER A 128 -8.93 22.23 -9.61
C SER A 128 -7.94 22.32 -8.45
N TYR A 129 -6.74 21.74 -8.64
CA TYR A 129 -5.63 21.93 -7.70
C TYR A 129 -5.11 23.36 -7.79
N VAL A 130 -4.68 23.88 -6.64
CA VAL A 130 -4.11 25.22 -6.53
C VAL A 130 -2.67 25.21 -7.02
N SER A 131 -2.28 26.23 -7.79
CA SER A 131 -0.88 26.44 -8.20
C SER A 131 -0.03 26.90 -7.00
N CYS A 132 1.26 26.56 -7.02
CA CYS A 132 2.22 26.99 -6.00
C CYS A 132 2.38 28.53 -5.91
N GLU A 133 1.93 29.27 -6.91
CA GLU A 133 2.02 30.73 -6.98
C GLU A 133 0.72 31.44 -6.52
N ASP A 134 -0.35 30.68 -6.30
CA ASP A 134 -1.67 31.22 -5.93
C ASP A 134 -1.82 31.24 -4.40
N ASP A 135 -1.57 32.42 -3.80
CA ASP A 135 -1.64 32.65 -2.36
C ASP A 135 -3.04 33.00 -1.84
N LYS A 136 -3.98 33.27 -2.75
CA LYS A 136 -5.36 33.67 -2.42
C LYS A 136 -6.36 32.54 -2.58
N SER A 137 -5.87 31.36 -2.89
CA SER A 137 -6.72 30.20 -3.12
C SER A 137 -6.47 29.12 -2.09
N CYS A 138 -7.53 28.31 -1.88
CA CYS A 138 -7.48 27.19 -0.95
C CYS A 138 -8.21 25.98 -1.50
N ILE A 139 -7.93 24.83 -0.89
CA ILE A 139 -8.70 23.58 -1.03
C ILE A 139 -9.37 23.29 0.31
N ILE A 140 -10.66 22.96 0.27
CA ILE A 140 -11.43 22.55 1.44
C ILE A 140 -11.93 21.11 1.27
N ASP A 141 -12.28 20.45 2.35
CA ASP A 141 -12.94 19.16 2.28
C ASP A 141 -14.45 19.29 2.05
N LYS A 142 -15.08 18.19 1.63
CA LYS A 142 -16.51 18.16 1.30
C LYS A 142 -17.43 18.47 2.48
N LYS A 143 -17.02 18.18 3.72
CA LYS A 143 -17.82 18.49 4.91
C LYS A 143 -17.79 19.99 5.20
N THR A 144 -16.62 20.61 5.14
CA THR A 144 -16.46 22.07 5.25
C THR A 144 -17.23 22.80 4.15
N ALA A 145 -17.15 22.30 2.88
CA ALA A 145 -17.91 22.86 1.77
C ALA A 145 -19.42 22.82 2.03
N TYR A 146 -19.93 21.69 2.51
CA TYR A 146 -21.35 21.53 2.81
C TYR A 146 -21.81 22.43 3.97
N GLU A 147 -21.02 22.55 5.03
CA GLU A 147 -21.34 23.43 6.18
C GLU A 147 -21.37 24.89 5.78
N LEU A 148 -20.44 25.36 4.93
CA LEU A 148 -20.35 26.76 4.51
C LEU A 148 -21.33 27.12 3.40
N PHE A 149 -21.52 26.23 2.42
CA PHE A 149 -22.25 26.58 1.18
C PHE A 149 -23.51 25.73 0.96
N GLY A 150 -23.73 24.66 1.75
CA GLY A 150 -24.84 23.74 1.58
C GLY A 150 -24.71 22.77 0.38
N THR A 151 -23.55 22.78 -0.28
CA THR A 151 -23.23 21.93 -1.42
C THR A 151 -21.77 21.52 -1.41
N VAL A 152 -21.43 20.44 -2.06
CA VAL A 152 -20.04 20.02 -2.29
C VAL A 152 -19.43 20.64 -3.56
N TYR A 153 -20.26 21.23 -4.42
CA TYR A 153 -19.83 22.00 -5.59
C TYR A 153 -19.65 23.46 -5.20
N ALA A 154 -18.51 23.75 -4.59
CA ALA A 154 -18.23 25.02 -3.95
C ALA A 154 -17.01 25.75 -4.52
N SER A 155 -16.48 25.30 -5.66
CA SER A 155 -15.40 26.01 -6.36
C SER A 155 -15.82 27.44 -6.72
N ASP A 156 -14.83 28.34 -6.73
CA ASP A 156 -14.95 29.79 -6.97
C ASP A 156 -15.75 30.60 -5.93
N ASN A 157 -16.22 29.96 -4.86
CA ASN A 157 -16.76 30.68 -3.70
C ASN A 157 -15.62 31.23 -2.81
N ASN A 158 -15.96 32.28 -2.04
CA ASN A 158 -14.98 32.90 -1.14
C ASN A 158 -15.25 32.50 0.31
N ILE A 159 -14.16 32.34 1.06
CA ILE A 159 -14.17 32.12 2.50
C ILE A 159 -13.32 33.16 3.19
N LEU A 160 -13.70 33.51 4.42
CA LEU A 160 -12.97 34.37 5.30
C LEU A 160 -12.36 33.54 6.44
N MET A 161 -11.04 33.62 6.61
CA MET A 161 -10.28 33.00 7.67
C MET A 161 -9.19 33.96 8.15
N ASP A 162 -9.09 34.21 9.46
CA ASP A 162 -8.11 35.10 10.07
C ASP A 162 -8.05 36.48 9.39
N ASP A 163 -9.23 37.06 9.11
CA ASP A 163 -9.42 38.33 8.40
C ASP A 163 -8.86 38.43 6.97
N LYS A 164 -8.50 37.29 6.39
CA LYS A 164 -8.09 37.15 4.98
C LYS A 164 -9.14 36.41 4.19
N VAL A 165 -9.33 36.82 2.94
CA VAL A 165 -10.25 36.16 2.00
C VAL A 165 -9.47 35.19 1.11
N TYR A 166 -9.98 33.98 1.03
CA TYR A 166 -9.46 32.92 0.13
C TYR A 166 -10.56 32.46 -0.82
N THR A 167 -10.20 32.21 -2.07
CA THR A 167 -11.10 31.61 -3.06
C THR A 167 -10.95 30.08 -3.01
N VAL A 168 -12.05 29.36 -2.89
CA VAL A 168 -12.07 27.90 -2.95
C VAL A 168 -11.79 27.47 -4.38
N ARG A 169 -10.63 26.90 -4.67
CA ARG A 169 -10.27 26.35 -5.98
C ARG A 169 -10.65 24.90 -6.14
N GLY A 170 -10.73 24.17 -5.06
CA GLY A 170 -11.08 22.77 -5.12
C GLY A 170 -11.73 22.25 -3.86
N VAL A 171 -12.58 21.24 -4.02
CA VAL A 171 -13.22 20.51 -2.92
C VAL A 171 -12.78 19.06 -2.94
N ALA A 172 -12.18 18.61 -1.83
CA ALA A 172 -11.63 17.27 -1.67
C ALA A 172 -12.68 16.24 -1.24
N ASP A 173 -12.63 15.03 -1.80
CA ASP A 173 -13.49 13.88 -1.42
C ASP A 173 -13.03 13.22 -0.12
N ILE A 174 -12.92 14.00 0.94
CA ILE A 174 -12.54 13.54 2.29
C ILE A 174 -13.44 14.22 3.31
N ASN A 175 -13.68 13.57 4.46
CA ASN A 175 -14.44 14.12 5.59
C ASN A 175 -13.51 14.35 6.78
N LEU A 176 -12.62 15.33 6.69
CA LEU A 176 -11.66 15.63 7.76
C LEU A 176 -11.85 17.00 8.41
N GLN A 177 -12.70 17.86 7.84
CA GLN A 177 -12.85 19.27 8.20
C GLN A 177 -11.49 19.98 8.16
N PHE A 178 -11.00 20.25 6.97
CA PHE A 178 -9.75 20.97 6.77
C PHE A 178 -9.85 22.06 5.71
N ILE A 179 -8.93 22.99 5.80
CA ILE A 179 -8.56 23.93 4.76
C ILE A 179 -7.07 23.86 4.51
N MET A 180 -6.65 23.87 3.25
CA MET A 180 -5.26 23.95 2.84
C MET A 180 -5.04 25.16 1.96
N TYR A 181 -4.02 25.96 2.25
CA TYR A 181 -3.62 27.10 1.43
C TYR A 181 -2.09 27.17 1.29
N MET A 182 -1.61 27.86 0.25
CA MET A 182 -0.17 28.10 0.04
C MET A 182 0.32 29.23 0.91
N SER A 183 1.40 28.96 1.66
CA SER A 183 2.08 30.02 2.41
C SER A 183 2.93 30.89 1.49
N GLN A 184 2.71 32.19 1.54
CA GLN A 184 3.56 33.18 0.86
C GLN A 184 4.48 33.95 1.83
N ASP A 185 4.25 33.83 3.12
CA ASP A 185 5.09 34.47 4.11
C ASP A 185 6.48 33.81 4.17
N LYS A 186 7.50 34.57 3.82
CA LYS A 186 8.91 34.12 3.84
C LYS A 186 9.42 33.77 5.23
N LYS A 187 8.71 34.21 6.28
CA LYS A 187 9.07 34.03 7.70
C LYS A 187 8.37 32.79 8.29
N THR A 188 7.40 32.21 7.59
CA THR A 188 6.73 31.01 8.10
C THR A 188 7.76 29.91 8.28
N GLU A 189 7.80 29.32 9.47
CA GLU A 189 8.61 28.18 9.82
C GLU A 189 7.77 26.91 9.73
N PHE A 190 8.23 25.96 8.95
CA PHE A 190 7.57 24.66 8.73
C PHE A 190 8.23 23.58 9.59
N LYS A 191 7.44 22.89 10.39
CA LYS A 191 7.91 21.79 11.24
C LYS A 191 7.79 20.42 10.59
N ASN A 192 7.00 20.29 9.54
CA ASN A 192 6.80 19.02 8.85
C ASN A 192 7.31 19.11 7.42
N LEU A 193 8.06 18.09 7.01
CA LEU A 193 8.59 17.95 5.65
C LEU A 193 8.19 16.60 5.08
N GLU A 194 7.80 16.58 3.82
CA GLU A 194 7.49 15.37 3.07
C GLU A 194 8.45 15.26 1.90
N PHE A 195 9.21 14.19 1.87
CA PHE A 195 10.16 13.89 0.81
C PHE A 195 9.61 12.80 -0.09
N LYS A 196 9.54 13.06 -1.39
CA LYS A 196 9.04 12.13 -2.41
C LYS A 196 10.16 11.71 -3.36
N ASN A 197 10.00 10.54 -4.00
CA ASN A 197 10.94 9.99 -4.98
C ASN A 197 12.33 9.63 -4.42
N TYR A 198 12.39 9.23 -3.15
CA TYR A 198 13.59 8.66 -2.58
C TYR A 198 13.72 7.15 -2.83
N ASP A 199 14.94 6.66 -2.77
CA ASP A 199 15.19 5.24 -2.66
C ASP A 199 14.54 4.71 -1.38
N VAL A 200 13.65 3.72 -1.54
CA VAL A 200 12.87 3.18 -0.43
C VAL A 200 13.73 2.45 0.60
N GLU A 201 14.94 2.00 0.23
CA GLU A 201 15.85 1.29 1.14
C GLU A 201 16.74 2.22 1.95
N ARG A 202 17.01 3.41 1.42
CA ARG A 202 17.91 4.41 2.00
C ARG A 202 17.22 5.73 2.30
N GLY A 203 15.89 5.75 2.35
CA GLY A 203 15.12 6.99 2.45
C GLY A 203 15.49 7.85 3.66
N SER A 204 15.54 7.28 4.87
CA SER A 204 15.92 8.02 6.08
C SER A 204 17.37 8.49 6.05
N GLU A 205 18.29 7.68 5.53
CA GLU A 205 19.71 8.03 5.38
C GLU A 205 19.87 9.25 4.45
N LEU A 206 19.27 9.18 3.26
CA LEU A 206 19.34 10.27 2.28
C LEU A 206 18.68 11.56 2.78
N VAL A 207 17.59 11.45 3.55
CA VAL A 207 16.96 12.62 4.19
C VAL A 207 17.84 13.18 5.29
N GLY A 208 18.46 12.32 6.11
CA GLY A 208 19.42 12.74 7.12
C GLY A 208 20.60 13.47 6.51
N ASP A 209 21.18 12.92 5.46
CA ASP A 209 22.27 13.54 4.69
C ASP A 209 21.85 14.93 4.15
N PHE A 210 20.64 15.03 3.60
CA PHE A 210 20.11 16.30 3.09
C PHE A 210 20.00 17.35 4.20
N LEU A 211 19.45 16.99 5.36
CA LEU A 211 19.24 17.92 6.48
C LEU A 211 20.58 18.35 7.09
N VAL A 212 21.47 17.41 7.37
CA VAL A 212 22.78 17.68 8.01
C VAL A 212 23.73 18.42 7.07
N GLN A 213 23.86 18.02 5.80
CA GLN A 213 24.77 18.66 4.85
C GLN A 213 24.37 20.09 4.51
N ASN A 214 23.09 20.44 4.64
CA ASN A 214 22.59 21.78 4.43
C ASN A 214 22.43 22.58 5.75
N ASN A 215 22.90 22.05 6.89
CA ASN A 215 22.81 22.66 8.22
C ASN A 215 21.37 23.06 8.58
N LEU A 216 20.40 22.21 8.26
CA LEU A 216 18.98 22.51 8.49
C LEU A 216 18.50 22.05 9.86
N SER A 217 18.75 20.80 10.24
CA SER A 217 18.43 20.25 11.57
C SER A 217 19.09 18.89 11.75
N ASP A 218 19.48 18.57 12.98
CA ASP A 218 19.95 17.26 13.42
C ASP A 218 18.97 16.57 14.38
N ASP A 219 17.98 17.31 14.91
CA ASP A 219 16.92 16.79 15.79
C ASP A 219 15.57 16.70 15.07
N TYR A 220 15.27 15.52 14.57
CA TYR A 220 14.04 15.24 13.84
C TYR A 220 13.62 13.78 14.00
N VAL A 221 12.33 13.54 13.82
CA VAL A 221 11.78 12.18 13.72
C VAL A 221 11.38 11.88 12.28
N CYS A 222 11.74 10.69 11.81
CA CYS A 222 11.55 10.27 10.44
C CYS A 222 10.63 9.05 10.33
N VAL A 223 9.64 9.10 9.44
CA VAL A 223 8.73 7.98 9.14
C VAL A 223 8.82 7.61 7.66
N GLU A 224 9.36 6.42 7.39
CA GLU A 224 9.56 5.90 6.04
C GLU A 224 8.36 5.09 5.55
N ASN A 225 7.36 5.73 5.00
CA ASN A 225 6.13 5.06 4.53
C ASN A 225 6.40 4.03 3.43
N GLY A 226 7.34 4.31 2.52
CA GLY A 226 7.72 3.39 1.46
C GLY A 226 8.39 2.12 1.97
N PHE A 227 9.26 2.22 2.98
CA PHE A 227 9.90 1.08 3.62
C PHE A 227 8.85 0.13 4.23
N TYR A 228 7.92 0.67 5.01
CA TYR A 228 6.82 -0.12 5.59
C TYR A 228 5.92 -0.73 4.52
N GLY A 229 5.67 -0.02 3.42
CA GLY A 229 4.95 -0.53 2.26
C GLY A 229 5.65 -1.73 1.61
N LYS A 230 6.97 -1.65 1.37
CA LYS A 230 7.77 -2.78 0.85
C LYS A 230 7.78 -3.97 1.81
N LEU A 231 7.93 -3.72 3.11
CA LEU A 231 7.88 -4.78 4.11
C LEU A 231 6.53 -5.51 4.11
N ALA A 232 5.44 -4.76 4.08
CA ALA A 232 4.09 -5.32 3.98
C ALA A 232 3.89 -6.10 2.66
N GLU A 233 4.46 -5.63 1.56
CA GLU A 233 4.42 -6.32 0.27
C GLU A 233 5.15 -7.67 0.34
N LYS A 234 6.35 -7.72 0.92
CA LYS A 234 7.09 -8.97 1.10
C LYS A 234 6.33 -9.95 1.99
N PHE A 235 5.74 -9.45 3.07
CA PHE A 235 4.89 -10.26 3.95
C PHE A 235 3.69 -10.84 3.21
N SER A 236 3.08 -10.08 2.31
CA SER A 236 1.92 -10.52 1.53
C SER A 236 2.21 -11.65 0.52
N TYR A 237 3.49 -11.92 0.22
CA TYR A 237 3.88 -13.06 -0.62
C TYR A 237 3.91 -14.40 0.13
N LEU A 238 3.93 -14.40 1.47
CA LEU A 238 4.05 -15.61 2.29
C LEU A 238 3.05 -16.73 1.95
N PRO A 239 1.74 -16.47 1.75
CA PRO A 239 0.79 -17.54 1.44
C PRO A 239 1.18 -18.31 0.17
N GLY A 240 1.56 -17.60 -0.90
CA GLY A 240 2.00 -18.20 -2.14
C GLY A 240 3.33 -18.95 -2.01
N GLN A 241 4.25 -18.43 -1.22
CA GLN A 241 5.55 -19.07 -0.95
C GLN A 241 5.39 -20.37 -0.17
N ILE A 242 4.52 -20.41 0.85
CA ILE A 242 4.20 -21.63 1.62
C ILE A 242 3.62 -22.69 0.69
N LEU A 243 2.72 -22.32 -0.21
CA LEU A 243 2.14 -23.23 -1.18
C LEU A 243 3.20 -23.78 -2.15
N ALA A 244 4.11 -22.93 -2.63
CA ALA A 244 5.22 -23.33 -3.49
C ALA A 244 6.20 -24.28 -2.79
N LEU A 245 6.58 -23.97 -1.54
CA LEU A 245 7.45 -24.83 -0.74
C LEU A 245 6.82 -26.22 -0.51
N PHE A 246 5.52 -26.27 -0.24
CA PHE A 246 4.79 -27.53 -0.16
C PHE A 246 4.87 -28.31 -1.47
N MET A 247 4.66 -27.68 -2.62
CA MET A 247 4.76 -28.36 -3.93
C MET A 247 6.18 -28.85 -4.21
N ILE A 248 7.21 -28.07 -3.87
CA ILE A 248 8.61 -28.48 -3.99
C ILE A 248 8.88 -29.70 -3.10
N PHE A 249 8.44 -29.69 -1.85
CA PHE A 249 8.64 -30.80 -0.91
C PHE A 249 7.96 -32.09 -1.39
N GLN A 250 6.73 -32.02 -1.87
CA GLN A 250 6.02 -33.18 -2.38
C GLN A 250 6.65 -33.70 -3.70
N SER A 251 7.01 -32.81 -4.62
CA SER A 251 7.67 -33.21 -5.87
C SER A 251 9.07 -33.82 -5.60
N SER A 252 9.79 -33.36 -4.58
CA SER A 252 11.06 -33.99 -4.15
C SER A 252 10.85 -35.43 -3.73
N LYS A 253 9.82 -35.71 -2.92
CA LYS A 253 9.51 -37.08 -2.50
C LYS A 253 9.24 -38.01 -3.69
N LEU A 254 8.46 -37.53 -4.67
CA LEU A 254 8.18 -38.29 -5.89
C LEU A 254 9.43 -38.53 -6.72
N PHE A 255 10.26 -37.50 -6.87
CA PHE A 255 11.50 -37.55 -7.63
C PHE A 255 12.47 -38.57 -7.02
N PHE A 256 12.80 -38.42 -5.74
CA PHE A 256 13.77 -39.29 -5.06
C PHE A 256 13.21 -40.69 -4.75
N GLY A 257 11.90 -40.85 -4.55
CA GLY A 257 11.26 -42.15 -4.30
C GLY A 257 11.31 -43.09 -5.50
N ASN A 258 11.32 -42.54 -6.72
CA ASN A 258 11.34 -43.30 -7.97
C ASN A 258 12.71 -43.29 -8.68
N PHE A 259 13.78 -42.88 -7.98
CA PHE A 259 15.09 -42.68 -8.57
C PHE A 259 15.76 -44.02 -8.89
N LYS A 260 15.77 -44.40 -10.20
CA LYS A 260 16.61 -45.46 -10.75
C LYS A 260 17.50 -44.81 -11.82
N PHE A 261 18.82 -44.96 -11.67
CA PHE A 261 19.81 -44.37 -12.58
C PHE A 261 19.61 -44.93 -14.00
N LYS A 262 19.03 -44.13 -14.90
CA LYS A 262 18.92 -44.36 -16.34
C LYS A 262 19.14 -43.01 -17.06
N TYR A 263 19.45 -43.05 -18.36
CA TYR A 263 19.63 -41.83 -19.16
C TYR A 263 18.43 -40.87 -19.08
N ASP A 264 17.22 -41.40 -19.01
CA ASP A 264 16.00 -40.59 -18.80
C ASP A 264 15.99 -39.79 -17.48
N THR A 265 16.76 -40.23 -16.49
CA THR A 265 16.84 -39.61 -15.16
C THR A 265 17.48 -38.23 -15.23
N VAL A 266 18.41 -38.01 -16.15
CA VAL A 266 19.04 -36.70 -16.33
C VAL A 266 18.04 -35.68 -16.89
N ILE A 267 17.21 -36.11 -17.83
CA ILE A 267 16.14 -35.25 -18.41
C ILE A 267 15.13 -34.89 -17.33
N TYR A 268 14.70 -35.85 -16.53
CA TYR A 268 13.78 -35.62 -15.41
C TYR A 268 14.39 -34.70 -14.34
N ALA A 269 15.68 -34.80 -14.05
CA ALA A 269 16.38 -33.91 -13.13
C ALA A 269 16.39 -32.47 -13.64
N ILE A 270 16.67 -32.27 -14.94
CA ILE A 270 16.63 -30.94 -15.56
C ILE A 270 15.24 -30.34 -15.49
N ILE A 271 14.19 -31.11 -15.82
CA ILE A 271 12.79 -30.67 -15.75
C ILE A 271 12.42 -30.32 -14.31
N TYR A 272 12.88 -31.09 -13.33
CA TYR A 272 12.61 -30.84 -11.92
C TYR A 272 13.30 -29.58 -11.42
N ILE A 273 14.56 -29.35 -11.77
CA ILE A 273 15.30 -28.11 -11.45
C ILE A 273 14.60 -26.91 -12.08
N LEU A 274 14.19 -27.01 -13.35
CA LEU A 274 13.44 -25.96 -14.02
C LEU A 274 12.09 -25.67 -13.32
N PHE A 275 11.39 -26.69 -12.88
CA PHE A 275 10.14 -26.56 -12.11
C PHE A 275 10.36 -25.79 -10.79
N ILE A 276 11.39 -26.15 -10.02
CA ILE A 276 11.76 -25.44 -8.78
C ILE A 276 12.08 -23.96 -9.09
N TYR A 277 12.94 -23.73 -10.10
CA TYR A 277 13.31 -22.37 -10.50
C TYR A 277 12.10 -21.53 -10.87
N LEU A 278 11.18 -22.07 -11.67
CA LEU A 278 9.95 -21.39 -12.06
C LEU A 278 9.06 -21.08 -10.85
N LEU A 279 8.87 -22.05 -9.93
CA LEU A 279 8.09 -21.82 -8.71
C LEU A 279 8.68 -20.70 -7.84
N LEU A 280 9.99 -20.71 -7.60
CA LEU A 280 10.67 -19.69 -6.83
C LEU A 280 10.58 -18.31 -7.50
N LYS A 281 10.75 -18.24 -8.82
CA LYS A 281 10.63 -17.02 -9.61
C LYS A 281 9.19 -16.48 -9.61
N ILE A 282 8.20 -17.33 -9.83
CA ILE A 282 6.77 -16.98 -9.85
C ILE A 282 6.34 -16.43 -8.48
N THR A 283 6.77 -17.05 -7.38
CA THR A 283 6.40 -16.63 -6.03
C THR A 283 7.26 -15.49 -5.49
N LYS A 284 8.14 -14.92 -6.31
CA LYS A 284 9.09 -13.89 -5.88
C LYS A 284 9.79 -14.28 -4.58
N PHE A 285 10.16 -15.56 -4.48
CA PHE A 285 10.88 -16.08 -3.31
C PHE A 285 12.26 -15.42 -3.25
N GLN A 286 12.38 -14.43 -2.42
CA GLN A 286 13.63 -13.77 -2.08
C GLN A 286 13.73 -13.75 -0.57
N LEU A 287 14.81 -14.29 -0.03
CA LEU A 287 15.22 -14.03 1.34
C LEU A 287 15.68 -12.58 1.41
N TYR A 288 14.69 -11.69 1.51
CA TYR A 288 14.95 -10.26 1.64
C TYR A 288 15.15 -9.97 3.13
N LEU A 289 16.41 -9.84 3.50
CA LEU A 289 16.78 -9.20 4.75
C LEU A 289 17.20 -7.78 4.38
N PRO A 290 16.53 -6.74 4.90
CA PRO A 290 16.96 -5.37 4.70
C PRO A 290 18.45 -5.22 5.09
N SER A 291 19.24 -4.52 4.30
CA SER A 291 20.66 -4.31 4.57
C SER A 291 20.93 -3.75 5.98
N ARG A 292 19.98 -2.97 6.49
CA ARG A 292 19.99 -2.40 7.85
C ARG A 292 19.87 -3.44 8.97
N ILE A 293 19.43 -4.66 8.66
CA ILE A 293 19.24 -5.75 9.65
C ILE A 293 20.38 -6.77 9.55
N ILE A 294 21.23 -6.68 8.53
CA ILE A 294 22.32 -7.61 8.35
C ILE A 294 23.57 -7.09 9.09
N PRO A 295 24.08 -7.82 10.09
CA PRO A 295 25.33 -7.45 10.76
C PRO A 295 26.51 -7.61 9.81
N THR A 296 27.54 -6.78 9.95
CA THR A 296 28.80 -6.93 9.23
C THR A 296 29.51 -8.23 9.58
N LYS A 297 29.29 -8.74 10.81
CA LYS A 297 29.73 -10.05 11.28
C LYS A 297 28.61 -10.77 11.98
N TRP A 298 28.30 -12.00 11.56
CA TRP A 298 27.21 -12.81 12.14
C TRP A 298 27.44 -13.22 13.62
N SER A 299 28.69 -13.15 14.08
CA SER A 299 29.06 -13.39 15.48
C SER A 299 28.87 -12.18 16.39
N ASP A 300 28.40 -11.07 15.87
CA ASP A 300 28.14 -9.85 16.64
C ASP A 300 26.75 -9.91 17.28
N PHE A 301 26.68 -10.49 18.47
CA PHE A 301 25.44 -10.58 19.25
C PHE A 301 24.98 -9.22 19.78
N GLU A 302 25.92 -8.30 20.05
CA GLU A 302 25.58 -6.94 20.51
C GLU A 302 24.85 -6.15 19.43
N PHE A 303 25.18 -6.37 18.17
CA PHE A 303 24.48 -5.79 17.04
C PHE A 303 22.95 -6.05 17.11
N TRP A 304 22.56 -7.31 17.37
CA TRP A 304 21.14 -7.67 17.43
C TRP A 304 20.41 -7.05 18.61
N ILE A 305 21.08 -6.96 19.77
CA ILE A 305 20.54 -6.33 20.98
C ILE A 305 20.36 -4.82 20.75
N ASN A 306 21.37 -4.17 20.19
CA ASN A 306 21.32 -2.75 19.88
C ASN A 306 20.26 -2.45 18.81
N LYS A 307 20.19 -3.28 17.77
CA LYS A 307 19.17 -3.14 16.71
C LYS A 307 17.76 -3.30 17.24
N TYR A 308 17.54 -4.21 18.17
CA TYR A 308 16.25 -4.35 18.85
C TYR A 308 15.90 -3.10 19.67
N LYS A 309 16.87 -2.54 20.40
CA LYS A 309 16.68 -1.28 21.16
C LYS A 309 16.36 -0.12 20.23
N ASP A 310 17.09 0.03 19.12
CA ASP A 310 16.85 1.06 18.11
C ASP A 310 15.44 0.94 17.49
N LEU A 311 15.03 -0.27 17.12
CA LEU A 311 13.68 -0.51 16.61
C LEU A 311 12.61 -0.19 17.66
N LYS A 312 12.86 -0.53 18.94
CA LYS A 312 11.95 -0.23 20.02
C LYS A 312 11.83 1.28 20.24
N SER A 313 12.95 2.02 20.32
CA SER A 313 12.94 3.47 20.47
C SER A 313 12.25 4.15 19.28
N SER A 314 12.53 3.72 18.05
CA SER A 314 11.86 4.28 16.86
C SER A 314 10.34 4.06 16.89
N VAL A 315 9.87 2.91 17.37
CA VAL A 315 8.42 2.66 17.53
C VAL A 315 7.83 3.53 18.64
N GLU A 316 8.55 3.72 19.75
CA GLU A 316 8.13 4.60 20.84
C GLU A 316 8.05 6.06 20.34
N GLU A 317 9.07 6.56 19.65
CA GLU A 317 9.10 7.90 19.06
C GLU A 317 7.92 8.12 18.10
N ILE A 318 7.68 7.18 17.17
CA ILE A 318 6.53 7.26 16.26
C ILE A 318 5.19 7.25 17.02
N THR A 319 5.13 6.58 18.18
CA THR A 319 3.90 6.52 18.99
C THR A 319 3.60 7.85 19.67
N TYR A 320 4.62 8.63 20.01
CA TYR A 320 4.48 9.97 20.60
C TYR A 320 4.25 11.07 19.55
N LEU A 321 4.57 10.81 18.28
CA LEU A 321 4.30 11.75 17.20
C LEU A 321 2.81 11.93 16.96
N MET A 322 2.43 13.17 16.65
CA MET A 322 1.09 13.42 16.13
C MET A 322 0.99 12.81 14.73
N PRO A 323 0.21 11.74 14.53
CA PRO A 323 0.21 11.05 13.24
C PRO A 323 -0.34 11.95 12.14
N THR A 324 0.38 12.08 11.06
CA THR A 324 -0.13 12.77 9.86
C THR A 324 -1.29 11.97 9.25
N VAL A 325 -2.17 12.66 8.52
CA VAL A 325 -3.28 11.98 7.81
C VAL A 325 -2.76 10.88 6.91
N LYS A 326 -1.64 11.11 6.25
CA LYS A 326 -0.96 10.15 5.38
C LYS A 326 -0.50 8.91 6.15
N ASN A 327 0.17 9.10 7.28
CA ASN A 327 0.64 8.01 8.14
C ASN A 327 -0.54 7.14 8.63
N VAL A 328 -1.66 7.75 9.00
CA VAL A 328 -2.88 7.03 9.38
C VAL A 328 -3.41 6.16 8.23
N ILE A 329 -3.41 6.71 7.00
CA ILE A 329 -3.83 5.97 5.80
C ILE A 329 -2.89 4.79 5.52
N VAL A 330 -1.57 5.00 5.59
CA VAL A 330 -0.55 3.97 5.41
C VAL A 330 -0.73 2.86 6.44
N MET A 331 -0.81 3.19 7.72
CA MET A 331 -1.02 2.20 8.79
C MET A 331 -2.33 1.43 8.63
N LYS A 332 -3.40 2.08 8.17
CA LYS A 332 -4.67 1.42 7.84
C LYS A 332 -4.50 0.39 6.71
N TYR A 333 -3.75 0.72 5.66
CA TYR A 333 -3.49 -0.21 4.56
C TYR A 333 -2.57 -1.35 4.99
N ILE A 334 -1.52 -1.09 5.76
CA ILE A 334 -0.63 -2.13 6.32
C ILE A 334 -1.45 -3.12 7.16
N ARG A 335 -2.24 -2.62 8.11
CA ARG A 335 -3.08 -3.48 8.96
C ARG A 335 -4.04 -4.35 8.14
N LYS A 336 -4.69 -3.77 7.13
CA LYS A 336 -5.57 -4.53 6.22
C LYS A 336 -4.79 -5.59 5.44
N SER A 337 -3.62 -5.25 4.93
CA SER A 337 -2.75 -6.19 4.22
C SER A 337 -2.36 -7.36 5.11
N VAL A 338 -1.87 -7.08 6.33
CA VAL A 338 -1.45 -8.11 7.29
C VAL A 338 -2.61 -9.05 7.64
N VAL A 339 -3.79 -8.51 7.95
CA VAL A 339 -4.98 -9.34 8.24
C VAL A 339 -5.34 -10.22 7.04
N CYS A 340 -5.39 -9.66 5.84
CA CYS A 340 -5.67 -10.43 4.61
C CYS A 340 -4.61 -11.50 4.35
N THR A 341 -3.33 -11.20 4.61
CA THR A 341 -2.22 -12.17 4.48
C THR A 341 -2.37 -13.33 5.45
N ILE A 342 -2.66 -13.06 6.73
CA ILE A 342 -2.88 -14.10 7.75
C ILE A 342 -4.06 -15.00 7.35
N LEU A 343 -5.19 -14.40 6.94
CA LEU A 343 -6.37 -15.16 6.50
C LEU A 343 -6.08 -16.02 5.27
N SER A 344 -5.31 -15.49 4.31
CA SER A 344 -4.89 -16.23 3.12
C SER A 344 -3.93 -17.37 3.45
N THR A 345 -3.01 -17.15 4.40
CA THR A 345 -2.08 -18.18 4.87
C THR A 345 -2.82 -19.34 5.51
N ILE A 346 -3.77 -19.05 6.42
CA ILE A 346 -4.62 -20.08 7.05
C ILE A 346 -5.43 -20.84 6.00
N ALA A 347 -5.96 -20.13 5.00
CA ALA A 347 -6.74 -20.77 3.93
C ALA A 347 -5.86 -21.70 3.07
N PHE A 348 -4.64 -21.28 2.70
CA PHE A 348 -3.71 -22.10 1.91
C PHE A 348 -3.17 -23.27 2.73
N GLU A 349 -2.89 -23.09 4.01
CA GLU A 349 -2.55 -24.18 4.93
C GLU A 349 -3.66 -25.24 4.99
N LYS A 350 -4.91 -24.81 5.14
CA LYS A 350 -6.06 -25.75 5.07
C LYS A 350 -6.18 -26.45 3.73
N MET A 351 -5.86 -25.80 2.62
CA MET A 351 -5.82 -26.44 1.29
C MET A 351 -4.70 -27.51 1.24
N ILE A 352 -3.54 -27.24 1.80
CA ILE A 352 -2.42 -28.19 1.90
C ILE A 352 -2.82 -29.40 2.75
N ILE A 353 -3.39 -29.19 3.94
CA ILE A 353 -3.84 -30.28 4.83
C ILE A 353 -4.92 -31.14 4.16
N ASN A 354 -5.82 -30.52 3.41
CA ASN A 354 -6.88 -31.23 2.71
C ASN A 354 -6.51 -31.70 1.29
N ASN A 355 -5.23 -31.66 0.90
CA ASN A 355 -4.77 -32.02 -0.44
C ASN A 355 -5.28 -33.41 -0.90
N ARG A 356 -5.27 -34.42 -0.01
CA ARG A 356 -5.79 -35.76 -0.26
C ARG A 356 -7.29 -35.74 -0.63
N ARG A 357 -8.11 -34.93 0.08
CA ARG A 357 -9.55 -34.79 -0.23
C ARG A 357 -9.77 -34.07 -1.55
N ILE A 358 -8.94 -33.07 -1.87
CA ILE A 358 -8.96 -32.38 -3.15
C ILE A 358 -8.59 -33.35 -4.27
N ALA A 359 -7.54 -34.16 -4.06
CA ALA A 359 -7.14 -35.20 -4.99
C ALA A 359 -8.26 -36.22 -5.23
N ILE A 360 -8.88 -36.77 -4.17
CA ILE A 360 -10.02 -37.71 -4.27
C ILE A 360 -11.17 -37.08 -5.07
N TRP A 361 -11.49 -35.79 -4.85
CA TRP A 361 -12.54 -35.10 -5.59
C TRP A 361 -12.19 -34.96 -7.09
N LEU A 362 -10.95 -34.65 -7.44
CA LEU A 362 -10.49 -34.57 -8.82
C LEU A 362 -10.60 -35.95 -9.54
N TYR A 363 -10.27 -37.02 -8.82
CA TYR A 363 -10.22 -38.38 -9.33
C TYR A 363 -11.51 -39.21 -9.18
N ALA A 364 -12.51 -38.69 -8.49
CA ALA A 364 -13.79 -39.45 -8.27
C ALA A 364 -14.47 -39.94 -9.56
N ASP A 365 -14.00 -39.47 -10.72
CA ASP A 365 -14.50 -39.89 -12.04
C ASP A 365 -13.32 -39.92 -13.02
N LYS A 366 -12.73 -41.13 -13.17
CA LYS A 366 -11.50 -41.34 -13.98
C LYS A 366 -11.65 -40.87 -15.42
N ASN A 367 -12.83 -41.02 -16.01
CA ASN A 367 -13.09 -40.68 -17.41
C ASN A 367 -13.17 -39.14 -17.64
N HIS A 368 -13.27 -38.36 -16.59
CA HIS A 368 -13.48 -36.90 -16.69
C HIS A 368 -12.44 -36.08 -15.93
N ILE A 369 -11.29 -36.65 -15.55
CA ILE A 369 -10.23 -35.96 -14.79
C ILE A 369 -9.77 -34.69 -15.50
N LEU A 370 -9.41 -34.79 -16.79
CA LEU A 370 -8.99 -33.65 -17.60
C LEU A 370 -10.08 -32.57 -17.64
N LYS A 371 -11.36 -32.95 -17.81
CA LYS A 371 -12.48 -32.03 -17.80
C LYS A 371 -12.61 -31.30 -16.46
N LYS A 372 -12.40 -31.97 -15.33
CA LYS A 372 -12.44 -31.35 -13.99
C LYS A 372 -11.27 -30.40 -13.76
N ILE A 373 -10.05 -30.78 -14.19
CA ILE A 373 -8.86 -29.91 -14.09
C ILE A 373 -9.08 -28.67 -14.94
N VAL A 374 -9.52 -28.81 -16.19
CA VAL A 374 -9.81 -27.69 -17.09
C VAL A 374 -10.91 -26.82 -16.49
N LEU A 375 -11.98 -27.38 -15.95
CA LEU A 375 -13.08 -26.63 -15.36
C LEU A 375 -12.64 -25.86 -14.09
N SER A 376 -11.83 -26.48 -13.22
CA SER A 376 -11.30 -25.81 -12.03
C SER A 376 -10.35 -24.68 -12.40
N ASN A 377 -9.43 -24.92 -13.33
CA ASN A 377 -8.51 -23.88 -13.79
C ASN A 377 -9.22 -22.74 -14.54
N SER A 378 -10.21 -23.05 -15.37
CA SER A 378 -11.04 -22.03 -16.05
C SER A 378 -11.82 -21.18 -15.04
N SER A 379 -12.38 -21.80 -14.00
CA SER A 379 -13.09 -21.06 -12.95
C SER A 379 -12.16 -20.13 -12.14
N ILE A 380 -10.92 -20.56 -11.90
CA ILE A 380 -9.89 -19.73 -11.24
C ILE A 380 -9.52 -18.54 -12.14
N ILE A 381 -9.31 -18.77 -13.43
CA ILE A 381 -9.01 -17.69 -14.40
C ILE A 381 -10.16 -16.68 -14.49
N ILE A 382 -11.40 -17.16 -14.59
CA ILE A 382 -12.59 -16.29 -14.60
C ILE A 382 -12.69 -15.50 -13.30
N SER A 383 -12.48 -16.14 -12.14
CA SER A 383 -12.46 -15.46 -10.84
C SER A 383 -11.38 -14.38 -10.79
N ALA A 384 -10.20 -14.67 -11.33
CA ALA A 384 -9.11 -13.73 -11.43
C ALA A 384 -9.48 -12.50 -12.28
N LEU A 385 -10.13 -12.69 -13.43
CA LEU A 385 -10.60 -11.59 -14.28
C LEU A 385 -11.66 -10.73 -13.59
N ILE A 386 -12.59 -11.35 -12.87
CA ILE A 386 -13.62 -10.63 -12.09
C ILE A 386 -12.95 -9.81 -10.98
N ILE A 387 -12.03 -10.40 -10.24
CA ILE A 387 -11.27 -9.69 -9.20
C ILE A 387 -10.50 -8.52 -9.81
N LYS A 388 -9.91 -8.73 -10.98
CA LYS A 388 -9.26 -7.68 -11.74
C LYS A 388 -10.19 -6.51 -11.99
N PHE A 389 -11.31 -6.76 -12.54
CA PHE A 389 -12.28 -5.72 -12.82
C PHE A 389 -12.70 -4.95 -11.56
N ILE A 390 -12.99 -5.67 -10.45
CA ILE A 390 -13.36 -5.06 -9.18
C ILE A 390 -12.24 -4.16 -8.64
N MET A 391 -10.97 -4.62 -8.72
CA MET A 391 -9.83 -3.85 -8.22
C MET A 391 -9.59 -2.58 -9.01
N ILE A 392 -9.69 -2.62 -10.35
CA ILE A 392 -9.58 -1.43 -11.21
C ILE A 392 -10.68 -0.42 -10.85
N HIS A 393 -11.92 -0.89 -10.72
CA HIS A 393 -13.05 -0.02 -10.37
C HIS A 393 -12.87 0.66 -8.99
N ARG A 394 -12.19 -0.03 -8.06
CA ARG A 394 -11.84 0.49 -6.73
C ARG A 394 -10.55 1.32 -6.71
N LYS A 395 -10.00 1.68 -7.87
CA LYS A 395 -8.75 2.46 -8.01
C LYS A 395 -7.54 1.80 -7.31
N PHE A 396 -7.50 0.48 -7.25
CA PHE A 396 -6.30 -0.24 -6.85
C PHE A 396 -5.40 -0.48 -8.08
N TYR A 397 -4.09 -0.31 -7.87
CA TYR A 397 -3.12 -0.62 -8.91
C TYR A 397 -3.08 -2.10 -9.23
N PHE A 398 -2.80 -2.37 -10.51
CA PHE A 398 -3.07 -3.67 -11.10
C PHE A 398 -1.82 -4.42 -11.55
N ASP A 399 -0.61 -3.96 -11.17
CA ASP A 399 0.62 -4.73 -11.35
C ASP A 399 0.70 -5.88 -10.33
N MET A 400 -0.30 -6.76 -10.40
CA MET A 400 -0.27 -7.94 -9.56
C MET A 400 0.83 -8.88 -10.03
N PRO A 401 1.63 -9.44 -9.11
CA PRO A 401 2.62 -10.43 -9.46
C PRO A 401 1.99 -11.60 -10.21
N VAL A 402 2.66 -12.08 -11.25
CA VAL A 402 2.17 -13.18 -12.10
C VAL A 402 1.79 -14.41 -11.28
N PHE A 403 2.46 -14.68 -10.16
CA PHE A 403 2.17 -15.82 -9.30
C PHE A 403 0.76 -15.80 -8.70
N TYR A 404 0.16 -14.62 -8.45
CA TYR A 404 -1.21 -14.52 -7.98
C TYR A 404 -2.20 -15.21 -8.93
N TRP A 405 -1.94 -15.09 -10.24
CA TRP A 405 -2.79 -15.68 -11.27
C TRP A 405 -2.52 -17.15 -11.53
N ILE A 406 -1.29 -17.61 -11.31
CA ILE A 406 -0.80 -18.91 -11.76
C ILE A 406 -0.64 -19.89 -10.60
N ILE A 407 -0.37 -19.44 -9.37
CA ILE A 407 -0.03 -20.34 -8.27
C ILE A 407 -1.14 -21.36 -7.95
N LEU A 408 -2.40 -20.94 -7.95
CA LEU A 408 -3.52 -21.86 -7.69
C LEU A 408 -3.77 -22.85 -8.82
N PRO A 409 -3.82 -22.46 -10.11
CA PRO A 409 -3.86 -23.40 -11.22
C PRO A 409 -2.71 -24.41 -11.20
N VAL A 410 -1.49 -23.95 -10.90
CA VAL A 410 -0.31 -24.84 -10.77
C VAL A 410 -0.50 -25.83 -9.62
N PHE A 411 -0.99 -25.37 -8.46
CA PHE A 411 -1.26 -26.23 -7.31
C PHE A 411 -2.30 -27.33 -7.62
N PHE A 412 -3.43 -26.99 -8.23
CA PHE A 412 -4.46 -27.97 -8.60
C PHE A 412 -3.95 -28.97 -9.64
N SER A 413 -3.20 -28.49 -10.64
CA SER A 413 -2.60 -29.35 -11.65
C SER A 413 -1.54 -30.28 -11.05
N PHE A 414 -0.75 -29.77 -10.10
CA PHE A 414 0.25 -30.54 -9.38
C PHE A 414 -0.38 -31.66 -8.53
N ILE A 415 -1.43 -31.38 -7.74
CA ILE A 415 -2.13 -32.41 -6.95
C ILE A 415 -2.70 -33.51 -7.85
N ALA A 416 -3.23 -33.13 -9.01
CA ALA A 416 -3.73 -34.11 -9.97
C ALA A 416 -2.61 -35.01 -10.50
N PHE A 417 -1.46 -34.43 -10.84
CA PHE A 417 -0.29 -35.17 -11.34
C PHE A 417 0.32 -36.09 -10.27
N ASP A 418 0.50 -35.60 -9.07
CA ASP A 418 1.04 -36.33 -7.92
C ASP A 418 0.28 -37.64 -7.67
N ARG A 419 -1.05 -37.59 -7.67
CA ARG A 419 -1.86 -38.80 -7.51
C ARG A 419 -1.80 -39.72 -8.70
N PHE A 420 -1.75 -39.20 -9.93
CA PHE A 420 -1.60 -40.02 -11.12
C PHE A 420 -0.28 -40.83 -11.12
N ALA A 421 0.79 -40.23 -10.60
CA ALA A 421 2.06 -40.88 -10.42
C ALA A 421 1.97 -42.03 -9.39
N HIS A 422 1.28 -41.82 -8.25
CA HIS A 422 1.09 -42.81 -7.20
C HIS A 422 0.17 -43.99 -7.57
N GLU A 423 -0.75 -43.85 -8.55
CA GLU A 423 -1.60 -44.95 -9.02
C GLU A 423 -0.90 -45.84 -10.06
N ARG A 424 0.27 -45.42 -10.60
CA ARG A 424 1.09 -46.19 -11.55
C ARG A 424 2.25 -46.96 -10.89
N THR A 425 2.60 -46.63 -9.66
CA THR A 425 3.58 -47.33 -8.81
C THR A 425 2.88 -48.31 -7.92
#